data_f9b13e9294b44e44a83c578a32f09ae8
#
_entry.id   f9b13e9294b44e44a83c578a32f09ae8
#
_cell.length_a   1.000
_cell.length_b   1.000
_cell.length_c   1.000
_cell.angle_alpha   90.00
_cell.angle_beta   90.00
_cell.angle_gamma   90.00
#
_symmetry.space_group_name_H-M   'P 1'
#
loop_
_entity.id
_entity.type
_entity.pdbx_description
1 polymer ?
#
loop_
_entity_poly.entity_id
_entity_poly.type
_entity_poly.pdbx_seq_one_letter_code
_entity_poly.pdbx_strand_id
1 'polypeptide(L)'
;MGKSSNISFAILLLANLYSQNTSAFGIDYNRTEISDSARLQENEKQFAQPTNDIRLNQVGFYPDTQKKAFVVGEKGQEFSLRDLKTKQVIFKGKLGPVLKSPYSGKESRVADFSSVRKVGKYTLEVPSVGISYPFEIRPEIHKSVTTAAIRGFYYQRASVALPEKFAGKWARPAGHPDDKILIHPSAASSDRPAGATISSPGGWYDAGDYNKYIVNSGITMGTLLSVYEDFPVYFKSLKTNIPESQNAIPDLLDEVLWNLRWMFTMQDPADGGVYHKLTNPRFDGMIMPEACKNPRYIVQKNTIATLDFVAVMAQASRVFKAFEKQLPGLSDSCKVAATNGWDWAQKNPAVPYKQNEMNAKFDPDVVTGGYEDKDGSDERIWAAAEMYITTKNEDYLKNISFETDKPMPLPSWSQVKALAYYTIIRHQNQLGPVDQQYLRSVKKSVIDFSDALLKDIEKQPYHTVMGKTAKDFAWGSSAVASNQGIALIQAYKLTKDKKYLTAALENLDYILGRNATGYSFLTGYGSKQVMHPHHRPSIADGIVEPVPGLLSGGPNPGQQDKCEGYPNKFADESFVDADCSYASNEIAINWNAPFVYLAAAIEALSSK
;
A
#
# COMPACT_ATOMS: atom_id res chain seq x y z
N MET A 1 27.86 -21.81 -55.56
CA MET A 1 27.83 -23.29 -55.53
C MET A 1 27.27 -23.63 -54.15
N GLY A 2 26.14 -24.08 -53.97
CA GLY A 2 25.16 -25.02 -54.47
C GLY A 2 24.50 -25.60 -53.25
N LYS A 3 23.28 -25.60 -53.26
CA LYS A 3 21.98 -26.29 -53.35
C LYS A 3 21.34 -26.47 -51.95
N SER A 4 20.29 -25.85 -51.69
CA SER A 4 18.82 -26.18 -51.70
C SER A 4 18.44 -27.66 -51.40
N SER A 5 17.57 -27.86 -50.43
CA SER A 5 16.44 -28.76 -50.60
C SER A 5 15.30 -28.50 -49.57
N ASN A 6 14.14 -28.15 -50.16
CA ASN A 6 12.81 -28.17 -49.52
C ASN A 6 12.34 -29.60 -49.29
N ILE A 7 11.60 -29.88 -48.23
CA ILE A 7 10.62 -30.99 -48.22
C ILE A 7 9.34 -30.46 -47.55
N SER A 8 8.33 -30.28 -48.42
CA SER A 8 6.91 -30.23 -48.07
C SER A 8 6.35 -31.65 -47.97
N PHE A 9 5.49 -31.92 -47.00
CA PHE A 9 4.56 -33.03 -47.08
C PHE A 9 3.14 -32.61 -46.72
N ALA A 10 2.31 -32.69 -47.77
CA ALA A 10 0.85 -32.62 -47.69
C ALA A 10 0.30 -34.02 -47.38
N ILE A 11 -0.75 -34.12 -46.60
CA ILE A 11 -1.63 -35.29 -46.57
C ILE A 11 -3.07 -34.84 -46.80
N LEU A 12 -3.63 -35.38 -47.91
CA LEU A 12 -4.98 -35.21 -48.40
C LEU A 12 -5.93 -36.25 -47.79
N LEU A 13 -7.14 -35.82 -47.60
CA LEU A 13 -8.44 -36.51 -47.63
C LEU A 13 -8.50 -38.03 -47.93
N LEU A 14 -9.36 -38.70 -47.16
CA LEU A 14 -10.19 -39.81 -47.61
C LEU A 14 -11.59 -39.67 -46.98
N ALA A 15 -12.53 -39.27 -47.84
CA ALA A 15 -13.97 -39.43 -47.65
C ALA A 15 -14.44 -40.51 -48.62
N ASN A 16 -15.44 -41.23 -48.22
CA ASN A 16 -16.53 -41.88 -48.99
C ASN A 16 -16.69 -43.40 -48.91
N LEU A 17 -17.96 -43.67 -48.71
CA LEU A 17 -18.78 -44.78 -49.16
C LEU A 17 -18.96 -45.98 -48.24
N TYR A 18 -20.08 -46.04 -47.58
CA TYR A 18 -21.04 -47.17 -47.78
C TYR A 18 -22.47 -46.67 -47.52
N SER A 19 -23.30 -46.77 -48.55
CA SER A 19 -24.73 -46.55 -48.48
C SER A 19 -25.46 -47.93 -48.57
N GLN A 20 -26.60 -47.94 -47.97
CA GLN A 20 -27.85 -48.65 -48.26
C GLN A 20 -28.35 -49.71 -47.28
N ASN A 21 -29.55 -49.37 -46.82
CA ASN A 21 -30.78 -50.20 -46.61
C ASN A 21 -30.86 -51.09 -45.36
N THR A 22 -31.70 -50.67 -44.41
CA THR A 22 -33.01 -51.38 -44.21
C THR A 22 -33.94 -50.50 -43.34
N SER A 23 -35.21 -50.53 -43.75
CA SER A 23 -36.36 -49.83 -43.24
C SER A 23 -36.93 -50.39 -41.94
N ALA A 24 -37.69 -49.50 -41.27
CA ALA A 24 -38.79 -49.70 -40.35
C ALA A 24 -38.50 -50.08 -38.88
N PHE A 25 -38.66 -49.15 -38.02
CA PHE A 25 -39.67 -49.02 -36.95
C PHE A 25 -39.41 -47.71 -36.21
N GLY A 26 -40.37 -46.79 -36.29
CA GLY A 26 -40.31 -45.51 -35.64
C GLY A 26 -40.54 -45.65 -34.13
N ILE A 27 -39.67 -45.05 -33.35
CA ILE A 27 -39.96 -44.53 -32.00
C ILE A 27 -39.29 -43.18 -31.96
N ASP A 28 -40.11 -42.15 -31.83
CA ASP A 28 -39.76 -40.73 -31.77
C ASP A 28 -39.13 -40.41 -30.40
N TYR A 29 -37.79 -40.42 -30.29
CA TYR A 29 -37.04 -40.11 -29.08
C TYR A 29 -36.21 -38.81 -29.16
N ASN A 30 -36.47 -37.93 -30.14
CA ASN A 30 -35.66 -36.75 -30.40
C ASN A 30 -36.38 -35.40 -30.19
N ARG A 31 -37.41 -35.33 -29.32
CA ARG A 31 -38.08 -34.04 -29.06
C ARG A 31 -38.01 -33.53 -27.62
N THR A 32 -37.45 -34.29 -26.68
CA THR A 32 -37.38 -33.90 -25.26
C THR A 32 -35.98 -33.46 -24.80
N GLU A 33 -34.90 -33.95 -25.42
CA GLU A 33 -33.52 -33.57 -24.98
C GLU A 33 -33.03 -32.23 -25.53
N ILE A 34 -33.58 -31.76 -26.69
CA ILE A 34 -33.21 -30.43 -27.25
C ILE A 34 -33.87 -29.30 -26.44
N SER A 35 -35.00 -29.56 -25.77
CA SER A 35 -35.68 -28.55 -24.95
C SER A 35 -35.00 -28.33 -23.59
N ASP A 36 -34.36 -29.34 -23.02
CA ASP A 36 -33.72 -29.22 -21.69
C ASP A 36 -32.30 -28.68 -21.81
N SER A 37 -31.54 -29.03 -22.84
CA SER A 37 -30.25 -28.42 -23.11
C SER A 37 -30.35 -26.95 -23.54
N ALA A 38 -31.37 -26.59 -24.33
CA ALA A 38 -31.66 -25.20 -24.69
C ALA A 38 -32.17 -24.39 -23.48
N ARG A 39 -33.01 -24.99 -22.61
CA ARG A 39 -33.44 -24.39 -21.35
C ARG A 39 -32.29 -24.26 -20.33
N LEU A 40 -31.38 -25.20 -20.28
CA LEU A 40 -30.18 -25.10 -19.44
C LEU A 40 -29.22 -24.03 -19.99
N GLN A 41 -29.05 -23.91 -21.30
CA GLN A 41 -28.26 -22.85 -21.93
C GLN A 41 -28.96 -21.47 -21.87
N GLU A 42 -30.30 -21.39 -21.94
CA GLU A 42 -31.03 -20.15 -21.67
C GLU A 42 -31.00 -19.76 -20.18
N ASN A 43 -31.04 -20.71 -19.25
CA ASN A 43 -30.87 -20.44 -17.83
C ASN A 43 -29.42 -20.03 -17.44
N GLU A 44 -28.40 -20.54 -18.14
CA GLU A 44 -27.02 -20.05 -17.96
C GLU A 44 -26.79 -18.69 -18.61
N LYS A 45 -27.51 -18.29 -19.64
CA LYS A 45 -27.47 -16.96 -20.27
C LYS A 45 -28.14 -15.85 -19.43
N GLN A 46 -28.82 -16.19 -18.33
CA GLN A 46 -29.59 -15.23 -17.53
C GLN A 46 -28.83 -14.65 -16.31
N PHE A 47 -27.56 -14.97 -16.12
CA PHE A 47 -26.73 -14.25 -15.17
C PHE A 47 -26.06 -13.09 -15.90
N ALA A 48 -26.62 -11.88 -15.74
CA ALA A 48 -25.99 -10.66 -16.22
C ALA A 48 -24.55 -10.60 -15.67
N GLN A 49 -23.58 -10.36 -16.56
CA GLN A 49 -22.18 -10.15 -16.15
C GLN A 49 -22.09 -8.93 -15.22
N PRO A 50 -21.22 -8.96 -14.21
CA PRO A 50 -21.05 -7.80 -13.35
C PRO A 50 -20.68 -6.55 -14.14
N THR A 51 -21.33 -5.43 -13.82
CA THR A 51 -21.03 -4.13 -14.42
C THR A 51 -20.03 -3.35 -13.59
N ASN A 52 -19.16 -2.61 -14.28
CA ASN A 52 -18.28 -1.66 -13.62
C ASN A 52 -18.98 -0.34 -13.22
N ASP A 53 -20.28 -0.18 -13.52
CA ASP A 53 -21.05 1.02 -13.18
C ASP A 53 -21.64 0.99 -11.77
N ILE A 54 -21.44 -0.09 -11.03
CA ILE A 54 -21.79 -0.19 -9.61
C ILE A 54 -20.50 -0.29 -8.80
N ARG A 55 -20.13 0.82 -8.15
CA ARG A 55 -18.89 1.01 -7.40
C ARG A 55 -19.12 0.70 -5.93
N LEU A 56 -18.36 -0.23 -5.36
CA LEU A 56 -18.46 -0.60 -3.95
C LEU A 56 -17.12 -1.21 -3.48
N ASN A 57 -16.98 -1.36 -2.16
CA ASN A 57 -15.91 -2.19 -1.61
C ASN A 57 -16.13 -3.65 -2.05
N GLN A 58 -15.25 -4.15 -2.92
CA GLN A 58 -15.39 -5.48 -3.53
C GLN A 58 -14.98 -6.62 -2.60
N VAL A 59 -14.36 -6.31 -1.46
CA VAL A 59 -14.07 -7.28 -0.41
C VAL A 59 -15.32 -7.47 0.46
N GLY A 60 -15.90 -6.37 0.95
CA GLY A 60 -17.16 -6.41 1.71
C GLY A 60 -17.22 -5.45 2.88
N PHE A 61 -18.16 -5.72 3.78
CA PHE A 61 -18.58 -4.80 4.84
C PHE A 61 -18.75 -5.52 6.17
N TYR A 62 -18.56 -4.77 7.28
CA TYR A 62 -18.96 -5.24 8.61
C TYR A 62 -20.49 -5.18 8.76
N PRO A 63 -21.11 -6.07 9.56
CA PRO A 63 -22.57 -6.07 9.75
C PRO A 63 -23.12 -4.75 10.30
N ASP A 64 -22.42 -4.13 11.23
CA ASP A 64 -22.89 -2.97 12.01
C ASP A 64 -22.36 -1.60 11.54
N THR A 65 -21.70 -1.55 10.36
CA THR A 65 -21.20 -0.30 9.78
C THR A 65 -22.11 0.21 8.66
N GLN A 66 -21.84 1.42 8.17
CA GLN A 66 -22.43 1.93 6.93
C GLN A 66 -21.98 1.07 5.76
N LYS A 67 -22.93 0.81 4.84
CA LYS A 67 -22.72 0.00 3.63
C LYS A 67 -23.33 0.74 2.44
N LYS A 68 -22.48 1.27 1.59
CA LYS A 68 -22.87 2.08 0.43
C LYS A 68 -22.25 1.54 -0.85
N ALA A 69 -23.02 1.54 -1.91
CA ALA A 69 -22.54 1.42 -3.29
C ALA A 69 -22.93 2.68 -4.06
N PHE A 70 -22.23 2.94 -5.15
CA PHE A 70 -22.49 4.08 -6.02
C PHE A 70 -22.75 3.61 -7.44
N VAL A 71 -23.89 4.00 -7.99
CA VAL A 71 -24.31 3.69 -9.34
C VAL A 71 -23.92 4.85 -10.24
N VAL A 72 -23.04 4.60 -11.20
CA VAL A 72 -22.55 5.60 -12.16
C VAL A 72 -23.57 5.78 -13.28
N GLY A 73 -23.84 7.04 -13.64
CA GLY A 73 -24.80 7.43 -14.67
C GLY A 73 -26.19 7.72 -14.13
N GLU A 74 -27.10 8.04 -15.04
CA GLU A 74 -28.45 8.55 -14.75
C GLU A 74 -29.51 7.45 -14.59
N LYS A 75 -29.20 6.21 -15.01
CA LYS A 75 -30.16 5.11 -15.08
C LYS A 75 -30.46 4.51 -13.71
N GLY A 76 -31.66 3.94 -13.58
CA GLY A 76 -32.13 3.29 -12.37
C GLY A 76 -32.73 4.26 -11.35
N GLN A 77 -33.69 3.78 -10.57
CA GLN A 77 -34.35 4.52 -9.48
C GLN A 77 -34.29 3.72 -8.18
N GLU A 78 -34.25 2.41 -8.32
CA GLU A 78 -34.28 1.44 -7.22
C GLU A 78 -33.16 0.43 -7.38
N PHE A 79 -32.80 -0.19 -6.27
CA PHE A 79 -31.86 -1.31 -6.26
C PHE A 79 -32.36 -2.43 -5.37
N SER A 80 -31.84 -3.63 -5.58
CA SER A 80 -32.07 -4.77 -4.72
C SER A 80 -30.76 -5.45 -4.33
N LEU A 81 -30.75 -6.02 -3.12
CA LEU A 81 -29.65 -6.87 -2.65
C LEU A 81 -30.08 -8.33 -2.79
N ARG A 82 -29.28 -9.12 -3.48
CA ARG A 82 -29.55 -10.54 -3.75
C ARG A 82 -28.50 -11.41 -3.05
N ASP A 83 -28.99 -12.38 -2.30
CA ASP A 83 -28.15 -13.42 -1.70
C ASP A 83 -27.63 -14.35 -2.80
N LEU A 84 -26.31 -14.52 -2.88
CA LEU A 84 -25.67 -15.31 -3.95
C LEU A 84 -25.99 -16.81 -3.86
N LYS A 85 -26.22 -17.33 -2.65
CA LYS A 85 -26.51 -18.77 -2.43
C LYS A 85 -27.96 -19.09 -2.73
N THR A 86 -28.89 -18.31 -2.19
CA THR A 86 -30.33 -18.58 -2.30
C THR A 86 -30.97 -17.92 -3.52
N LYS A 87 -30.28 -16.97 -4.17
CA LYS A 87 -30.77 -16.14 -5.26
C LYS A 87 -31.97 -15.25 -4.89
N GLN A 88 -32.34 -15.20 -3.63
CA GLN A 88 -33.46 -14.40 -3.14
C GLN A 88 -33.08 -12.93 -2.96
N VAL A 89 -34.00 -12.04 -3.27
CA VAL A 89 -33.88 -10.63 -2.92
C VAL A 89 -34.14 -10.48 -1.42
N ILE A 90 -33.16 -9.99 -0.68
CA ILE A 90 -33.24 -9.83 0.78
C ILE A 90 -33.47 -8.38 1.21
N PHE A 91 -33.25 -7.43 0.30
CA PHE A 91 -33.42 -6.00 0.55
C PHE A 91 -33.77 -5.28 -0.74
N LYS A 92 -34.59 -4.22 -0.65
CA LYS A 92 -34.86 -3.27 -1.72
C LYS A 92 -34.72 -1.86 -1.18
N GLY A 93 -34.15 -0.96 -1.98
CA GLY A 93 -33.96 0.44 -1.65
C GLY A 93 -34.10 1.35 -2.86
N LYS A 94 -34.19 2.64 -2.61
CA LYS A 94 -34.16 3.70 -3.64
C LYS A 94 -32.77 4.28 -3.74
N LEU A 95 -32.37 4.65 -4.94
CA LEU A 95 -31.13 5.39 -5.17
C LEU A 95 -31.29 6.84 -4.63
N GLY A 96 -30.24 7.36 -4.02
CA GLY A 96 -30.17 8.72 -3.52
C GLY A 96 -30.14 9.77 -4.65
N PRO A 97 -29.95 11.04 -4.28
CA PRO A 97 -29.82 12.13 -5.25
C PRO A 97 -28.60 11.94 -6.16
N VAL A 98 -28.63 12.62 -7.30
CA VAL A 98 -27.50 12.66 -8.23
C VAL A 98 -26.38 13.48 -7.61
N LEU A 99 -25.18 12.94 -7.62
CA LEU A 99 -23.91 13.58 -7.28
C LEU A 99 -23.06 13.64 -8.53
N LYS A 100 -22.32 14.72 -8.72
CA LYS A 100 -21.49 14.94 -9.91
C LYS A 100 -20.04 15.12 -9.53
N SER A 101 -19.15 14.37 -10.20
CA SER A 101 -17.72 14.55 -10.02
C SER A 101 -17.29 15.96 -10.48
N PRO A 102 -16.57 16.72 -9.65
CA PRO A 102 -16.04 18.01 -10.04
C PRO A 102 -14.89 17.89 -11.06
N TYR A 103 -14.38 16.68 -11.30
CA TYR A 103 -13.24 16.42 -12.19
C TYR A 103 -13.67 15.88 -13.55
N SER A 104 -14.37 14.75 -13.56
CA SER A 104 -14.82 14.08 -14.79
C SER A 104 -16.20 14.53 -15.26
N GLY A 105 -16.96 15.19 -14.39
CA GLY A 105 -18.36 15.53 -14.66
C GLY A 105 -19.31 14.33 -14.63
N LYS A 106 -18.82 13.11 -14.39
CA LYS A 106 -19.66 11.91 -14.28
C LYS A 106 -20.59 12.00 -13.10
N GLU A 107 -21.78 11.51 -13.29
CA GLU A 107 -22.82 11.44 -12.27
C GLU A 107 -22.80 10.08 -11.57
N SER A 108 -23.15 10.12 -10.29
CA SER A 108 -23.32 8.90 -9.48
C SER A 108 -24.47 9.07 -8.50
N ARG A 109 -25.03 7.97 -8.02
CA ARG A 109 -26.14 7.94 -7.06
C ARG A 109 -25.86 6.87 -6.01
N VAL A 110 -26.08 7.19 -4.74
CA VAL A 110 -25.83 6.26 -3.64
C VAL A 110 -26.94 5.22 -3.54
N ALA A 111 -26.54 3.96 -3.38
CA ALA A 111 -27.37 2.85 -2.94
C ALA A 111 -26.95 2.51 -1.50
N ASP A 112 -27.75 2.94 -0.52
CA ASP A 112 -27.49 2.70 0.90
C ASP A 112 -28.24 1.45 1.37
N PHE A 113 -27.50 0.45 1.81
CA PHE A 113 -28.01 -0.80 2.38
C PHE A 113 -27.47 -1.05 3.79
N SER A 114 -27.14 0.02 4.54
CA SER A 114 -26.56 -0.02 5.87
C SER A 114 -27.41 -0.80 6.88
N SER A 115 -28.72 -0.85 6.67
CA SER A 115 -29.65 -1.62 7.52
C SER A 115 -29.51 -3.14 7.42
N VAL A 116 -28.86 -3.65 6.34
CA VAL A 116 -28.65 -5.08 6.15
C VAL A 116 -27.48 -5.55 7.01
N ARG A 117 -27.77 -6.37 8.04
CA ARG A 117 -26.77 -6.90 8.99
C ARG A 117 -26.51 -8.39 8.81
N LYS A 118 -27.35 -9.07 8.03
CA LYS A 118 -27.25 -10.51 7.83
C LYS A 118 -25.92 -10.89 7.18
N VAL A 119 -25.18 -11.78 7.84
CA VAL A 119 -23.93 -12.34 7.31
C VAL A 119 -24.23 -13.16 6.06
N GLY A 120 -23.43 -12.97 5.01
CA GLY A 120 -23.61 -13.67 3.74
C GLY A 120 -22.80 -13.07 2.59
N LYS A 121 -22.98 -13.67 1.40
CA LYS A 121 -22.39 -13.17 0.13
C LYS A 121 -23.52 -12.61 -0.74
N TYR A 122 -23.29 -11.46 -1.30
CA TYR A 122 -24.33 -10.67 -1.97
C TYR A 122 -23.86 -10.07 -3.29
N THR A 123 -24.85 -9.75 -4.14
CA THR A 123 -24.71 -8.78 -5.24
C THR A 123 -25.77 -7.70 -5.10
N LEU A 124 -25.47 -6.51 -5.56
CA LEU A 124 -26.41 -5.41 -5.70
C LEU A 124 -26.87 -5.33 -7.16
N GLU A 125 -28.17 -5.33 -7.38
CA GLU A 125 -28.80 -5.29 -8.71
C GLU A 125 -29.56 -3.98 -8.87
N VAL A 126 -29.28 -3.28 -9.98
CA VAL A 126 -30.00 -2.07 -10.39
C VAL A 126 -30.62 -2.32 -11.75
N PRO A 127 -31.96 -2.31 -11.89
CA PRO A 127 -32.61 -2.47 -13.18
C PRO A 127 -32.07 -1.46 -14.20
N SER A 128 -31.83 -1.88 -15.43
CA SER A 128 -31.27 -1.09 -16.53
C SER A 128 -29.79 -0.66 -16.40
N VAL A 129 -29.10 -1.04 -15.31
CA VAL A 129 -27.64 -0.84 -15.13
C VAL A 129 -26.92 -2.18 -15.10
N GLY A 130 -27.39 -3.14 -14.29
CA GLY A 130 -26.80 -4.47 -14.15
C GLY A 130 -26.63 -4.89 -12.69
N ILE A 131 -25.67 -5.79 -12.47
CA ILE A 131 -25.32 -6.31 -11.14
C ILE A 131 -23.90 -5.88 -10.74
N SER A 132 -23.68 -5.71 -9.44
CA SER A 132 -22.34 -5.42 -8.90
C SER A 132 -21.43 -6.65 -8.95
N TYR A 133 -20.14 -6.43 -8.79
CA TYR A 133 -19.26 -7.48 -8.30
C TYR A 133 -19.78 -8.04 -6.97
N PRO A 134 -19.53 -9.36 -6.69
CA PRO A 134 -19.91 -9.95 -5.42
C PRO A 134 -19.11 -9.38 -4.26
N PHE A 135 -19.74 -9.29 -3.09
CA PHE A 135 -19.12 -8.87 -1.85
C PHE A 135 -19.67 -9.64 -0.65
N GLU A 136 -18.98 -9.56 0.49
CA GLU A 136 -19.40 -10.22 1.71
C GLU A 136 -19.85 -9.22 2.77
N ILE A 137 -20.79 -9.63 3.62
CA ILE A 137 -21.09 -8.97 4.90
C ILE A 137 -20.72 -9.97 5.99
N ARG A 138 -19.71 -9.68 6.80
CA ARG A 138 -19.29 -10.52 7.93
C ARG A 138 -18.40 -9.78 8.93
N PRO A 139 -18.27 -10.28 10.16
CA PRO A 139 -17.21 -9.84 11.07
C PRO A 139 -15.82 -10.13 10.48
N GLU A 140 -14.81 -9.42 10.95
CA GLU A 140 -13.39 -9.58 10.53
C GLU A 140 -13.20 -9.57 9.00
N ILE A 141 -14.00 -8.79 8.27
CA ILE A 141 -14.02 -8.80 6.79
C ILE A 141 -12.68 -8.36 6.20
N HIS A 142 -11.97 -7.43 6.83
CA HIS A 142 -10.69 -6.90 6.34
C HIS A 142 -9.46 -7.56 6.98
N LYS A 143 -9.62 -8.58 7.81
CA LYS A 143 -8.49 -9.31 8.43
C LYS A 143 -7.55 -9.92 7.40
N SER A 144 -8.11 -10.53 6.35
CA SER A 144 -7.31 -11.09 5.24
C SER A 144 -6.60 -10.01 4.44
N VAL A 145 -7.24 -8.85 4.24
CA VAL A 145 -6.67 -7.66 3.59
C VAL A 145 -5.45 -7.16 4.38
N THR A 146 -5.62 -6.98 5.69
CA THR A 146 -4.52 -6.57 6.59
C THR A 146 -3.36 -7.57 6.57
N THR A 147 -3.68 -8.87 6.66
CA THR A 147 -2.68 -9.94 6.60
C THR A 147 -1.89 -9.90 5.30
N ALA A 148 -2.58 -9.74 4.16
CA ALA A 148 -1.93 -9.68 2.86
C ALA A 148 -1.05 -8.43 2.70
N ALA A 149 -1.53 -7.26 3.16
CA ALA A 149 -0.76 -6.04 3.08
C ALA A 149 0.53 -6.10 3.91
N ILE A 150 0.52 -6.74 5.09
CA ILE A 150 1.74 -7.02 5.86
C ILE A 150 2.64 -7.98 5.10
N ARG A 151 2.08 -9.03 4.49
CA ARG A 151 2.84 -9.97 3.64
C ARG A 151 3.44 -9.32 2.39
N GLY A 152 2.89 -8.19 1.93
CA GLY A 152 3.51 -7.37 0.88
C GLY A 152 4.96 -7.04 1.20
N PHE A 153 5.28 -6.74 2.46
CA PHE A 153 6.67 -6.51 2.91
C PHE A 153 7.52 -7.78 2.88
N TYR A 154 6.95 -8.94 3.25
CA TYR A 154 7.64 -10.22 3.12
C TYR A 154 8.08 -10.49 1.67
N TYR A 155 7.22 -10.20 0.69
CA TYR A 155 7.55 -10.37 -0.73
C TYR A 155 8.62 -9.36 -1.21
N GLN A 156 8.74 -8.21 -0.55
CA GLN A 156 9.77 -7.20 -0.84
C GLN A 156 11.11 -7.46 -0.13
N ARG A 157 11.25 -8.50 0.68
CA ARG A 157 12.52 -8.82 1.36
C ARG A 157 13.65 -9.00 0.36
N ALA A 158 14.74 -8.23 0.51
CA ALA A 158 15.99 -8.40 -0.23
C ALA A 158 16.90 -9.43 0.44
N SER A 159 17.88 -9.93 -0.28
CA SER A 159 18.98 -10.78 0.19
C SER A 159 18.59 -12.18 0.70
N VAL A 160 17.35 -12.60 0.52
CA VAL A 160 16.84 -13.89 0.99
C VAL A 160 15.97 -14.57 -0.05
N ALA A 161 16.00 -15.90 -0.10
CA ALA A 161 15.04 -16.69 -0.87
C ALA A 161 13.66 -16.64 -0.19
N LEU A 162 12.61 -16.61 -0.99
CA LEU A 162 11.23 -16.75 -0.54
C LEU A 162 10.75 -18.17 -0.86
N PRO A 163 10.80 -19.12 0.10
CA PRO A 163 10.45 -20.52 -0.16
C PRO A 163 8.94 -20.68 -0.35
N GLU A 164 8.56 -21.67 -1.17
CA GLU A 164 7.18 -21.99 -1.53
C GLU A 164 6.27 -22.20 -0.29
N LYS A 165 6.79 -22.80 0.77
CA LYS A 165 6.05 -22.97 2.04
C LYS A 165 5.41 -21.69 2.55
N PHE A 166 6.04 -20.54 2.33
CA PHE A 166 5.57 -19.23 2.81
C PHE A 166 5.10 -18.33 1.66
N ALA A 167 5.74 -18.38 0.51
CA ALA A 167 5.45 -17.53 -0.64
C ALA A 167 4.42 -18.14 -1.62
N GLY A 168 4.13 -19.45 -1.49
CA GLY A 168 3.27 -20.14 -2.45
C GLY A 168 3.86 -20.09 -3.86
N LYS A 169 3.02 -19.89 -4.85
CA LYS A 169 3.46 -19.81 -6.26
C LYS A 169 4.40 -18.65 -6.57
N TRP A 170 4.48 -17.61 -5.73
CA TRP A 170 5.41 -16.48 -5.85
C TRP A 170 6.76 -16.72 -5.14
N ALA A 171 7.13 -17.98 -4.93
CA ALA A 171 8.44 -18.37 -4.42
C ALA A 171 9.55 -17.93 -5.39
N ARG A 172 10.69 -17.51 -4.83
CA ARG A 172 11.84 -17.08 -5.65
C ARG A 172 13.17 -17.35 -4.94
N PRO A 173 14.28 -17.52 -5.69
CA PRO A 173 15.63 -17.54 -5.15
C PRO A 173 15.99 -16.21 -4.45
N ALA A 174 17.11 -16.23 -3.71
CA ALA A 174 17.68 -15.01 -3.15
C ALA A 174 18.24 -14.11 -4.25
N GLY A 175 17.83 -12.85 -4.24
CA GLY A 175 18.42 -11.81 -5.07
C GLY A 175 19.20 -10.80 -4.22
N HIS A 176 20.16 -10.10 -4.83
CA HIS A 176 20.93 -9.01 -4.19
C HIS A 176 21.46 -9.42 -2.80
N PRO A 177 22.47 -10.29 -2.70
CA PRO A 177 23.04 -10.69 -1.40
C PRO A 177 23.55 -9.49 -0.60
N ASP A 178 23.94 -8.41 -1.27
CA ASP A 178 24.39 -7.14 -0.71
C ASP A 178 25.54 -7.30 0.30
N ASP A 179 26.33 -8.35 0.16
CA ASP A 179 27.50 -8.67 0.99
C ASP A 179 28.78 -7.92 0.56
N LYS A 180 28.77 -7.31 -0.64
CA LYS A 180 29.90 -6.56 -1.24
C LYS A 180 29.40 -5.29 -1.92
N ILE A 181 28.85 -4.39 -1.15
CA ILE A 181 28.38 -3.09 -1.64
C ILE A 181 29.55 -2.13 -1.73
N LEU A 182 29.72 -1.50 -2.89
CA LEU A 182 30.78 -0.55 -3.16
C LEU A 182 30.52 0.80 -2.49
N ILE A 183 31.57 1.39 -1.95
CA ILE A 183 31.56 2.79 -1.51
C ILE A 183 31.66 3.67 -2.76
N HIS A 184 30.57 4.38 -3.09
CA HIS A 184 30.59 5.39 -4.14
C HIS A 184 31.55 6.52 -3.78
N PRO A 185 32.26 7.17 -4.73
CA PRO A 185 33.18 8.27 -4.42
C PRO A 185 32.53 9.40 -3.60
N SER A 186 31.23 9.66 -3.76
CA SER A 186 30.48 10.63 -2.95
C SER A 186 30.32 10.24 -1.48
N ALA A 187 30.47 8.96 -1.16
CA ALA A 187 30.34 8.39 0.19
C ALA A 187 31.70 8.15 0.86
N ALA A 188 32.81 8.41 0.16
CA ALA A 188 34.14 8.08 0.62
C ALA A 188 34.57 8.88 1.86
N SER A 189 35.29 8.21 2.73
CA SER A 189 35.96 8.76 3.91
C SER A 189 37.35 8.14 4.07
N SER A 190 38.13 8.60 5.08
CA SER A 190 39.43 7.97 5.43
C SER A 190 39.29 6.49 5.77
N ASP A 191 38.22 6.12 6.47
CA ASP A 191 37.99 4.76 6.95
C ASP A 191 37.23 3.88 5.92
N ARG A 192 36.57 4.54 4.96
CA ARG A 192 35.81 3.92 3.89
C ARG A 192 36.15 4.56 2.54
N PRO A 193 37.32 4.26 1.96
CA PRO A 193 37.74 4.84 0.69
C PRO A 193 36.84 4.42 -0.49
N ALA A 194 36.79 5.24 -1.53
CA ALA A 194 36.06 4.94 -2.75
C ALA A 194 36.45 3.57 -3.33
N GLY A 195 35.46 2.76 -3.74
CA GLY A 195 35.65 1.42 -4.27
C GLY A 195 35.90 0.34 -3.21
N ALA A 196 36.09 0.68 -1.94
CA ALA A 196 36.03 -0.30 -0.86
C ALA A 196 34.62 -0.89 -0.75
N THR A 197 34.49 -2.05 -0.07
CA THR A 197 33.21 -2.72 0.06
C THR A 197 32.76 -2.80 1.51
N ILE A 198 31.44 -2.73 1.71
CA ILE A 198 30.78 -3.06 2.96
C ILE A 198 29.73 -4.15 2.74
N SER A 199 29.32 -4.81 3.81
CA SER A 199 28.17 -5.74 3.80
C SER A 199 26.91 -5.02 4.31
N SER A 200 25.84 -5.02 3.52
CA SER A 200 24.57 -4.37 3.85
C SER A 200 23.34 -5.18 3.39
N PRO A 201 23.26 -6.47 3.81
CA PRO A 201 22.18 -7.38 3.41
C PRO A 201 20.86 -7.05 4.08
N GLY A 202 19.78 -7.67 3.59
CA GLY A 202 18.43 -7.53 4.15
C GLY A 202 17.75 -6.25 3.68
N GLY A 203 16.75 -5.81 4.44
CA GLY A 203 15.87 -4.71 4.07
C GLY A 203 14.83 -5.10 3.02
N TRP A 204 13.98 -4.13 2.66
CA TRP A 204 12.99 -4.29 1.61
C TRP A 204 13.41 -3.57 0.34
N TYR A 205 13.08 -4.13 -0.81
CA TYR A 205 13.01 -3.38 -2.04
C TYR A 205 11.99 -2.26 -1.88
N ASP A 206 12.29 -1.09 -2.42
CA ASP A 206 11.53 0.13 -2.16
C ASP A 206 10.15 0.14 -2.82
N ALA A 207 10.13 -0.17 -4.10
CA ALA A 207 8.94 -0.04 -4.94
C ALA A 207 8.90 -1.14 -5.99
N GLY A 208 8.55 -0.82 -7.23
CA GLY A 208 8.67 -1.74 -8.35
C GLY A 208 10.12 -2.06 -8.74
N ASP A 209 11.09 -1.33 -8.21
CA ASP A 209 12.53 -1.52 -8.40
C ASP A 209 13.19 -2.30 -7.23
N TYR A 210 14.50 -2.51 -7.31
CA TYR A 210 15.27 -3.28 -6.33
C TYR A 210 16.22 -2.45 -5.46
N ASN A 211 16.11 -1.12 -5.51
CA ASN A 211 16.93 -0.25 -4.68
C ASN A 211 16.35 -0.10 -3.27
N LYS A 212 17.15 0.43 -2.34
CA LYS A 212 16.77 0.63 -0.95
C LYS A 212 17.12 2.05 -0.53
N TYR A 213 16.14 2.80 -0.02
CA TYR A 213 16.27 4.23 0.30
C TYR A 213 15.92 4.46 1.77
N ILE A 214 16.79 5.21 2.49
CA ILE A 214 16.57 5.46 3.93
C ILE A 214 15.37 6.36 4.16
N VAL A 215 15.20 7.43 3.37
CA VAL A 215 14.09 8.37 3.53
C VAL A 215 12.74 7.64 3.40
N ASN A 216 12.60 6.82 2.36
CA ASN A 216 11.36 6.07 2.12
C ASN A 216 11.13 4.96 3.15
N SER A 217 12.21 4.27 3.56
CA SER A 217 12.17 3.33 4.69
C SER A 217 11.81 4.02 6.00
N GLY A 218 12.24 5.27 6.22
CA GLY A 218 11.97 6.05 7.43
C GLY A 218 10.47 6.18 7.71
N ILE A 219 9.73 6.80 6.81
CA ILE A 219 8.28 6.95 6.97
C ILE A 219 7.56 5.59 7.03
N THR A 220 8.01 4.59 6.24
CA THR A 220 7.46 3.24 6.25
C THR A 220 7.57 2.61 7.64
N MET A 221 8.78 2.60 8.20
CA MET A 221 9.07 2.03 9.51
C MET A 221 8.34 2.77 10.63
N GLY A 222 8.37 4.11 10.60
CA GLY A 222 7.66 4.94 11.57
C GLY A 222 6.15 4.68 11.58
N THR A 223 5.55 4.47 10.41
CA THR A 223 4.12 4.14 10.28
C THR A 223 3.80 2.74 10.82
N LEU A 224 4.62 1.72 10.49
CA LEU A 224 4.41 0.34 10.96
C LEU A 224 4.65 0.20 12.47
N LEU A 225 5.67 0.84 13.00
CA LEU A 225 5.90 0.90 14.46
C LEU A 225 4.76 1.62 15.18
N SER A 226 4.23 2.71 14.58
CA SER A 226 3.10 3.46 15.13
C SER A 226 1.82 2.64 15.21
N VAL A 227 1.47 1.87 14.18
CA VAL A 227 0.28 1.02 14.24
C VAL A 227 0.42 -0.09 15.27
N TYR A 228 1.64 -0.62 15.46
CA TYR A 228 1.90 -1.56 16.54
C TYR A 228 1.69 -0.93 17.92
N GLU A 229 2.26 0.26 18.18
CA GLU A 229 2.08 0.96 19.45
C GLU A 229 0.61 1.32 19.72
N ASP A 230 -0.17 1.60 18.67
CA ASP A 230 -1.58 1.93 18.80
C ASP A 230 -2.49 0.71 19.03
N PHE A 231 -2.15 -0.46 18.48
CA PHE A 231 -2.98 -1.68 18.49
C PHE A 231 -2.18 -2.95 18.85
N PRO A 232 -1.38 -2.98 19.91
CA PRO A 232 -0.47 -4.11 20.21
C PRO A 232 -1.20 -5.43 20.44
N VAL A 233 -2.41 -5.39 21.03
CA VAL A 233 -3.21 -6.58 21.29
C VAL A 233 -3.65 -7.24 19.98
N TYR A 234 -4.03 -6.44 18.97
CA TYR A 234 -4.42 -6.96 17.66
C TYR A 234 -3.26 -7.70 16.99
N PHE A 235 -2.09 -7.09 16.93
CA PHE A 235 -0.92 -7.69 16.28
C PHE A 235 -0.34 -8.88 17.02
N LYS A 236 -0.50 -8.96 18.35
CA LYS A 236 -0.08 -10.12 19.14
C LYS A 236 -0.78 -11.42 18.69
N SER A 237 -2.01 -11.32 18.24
CA SER A 237 -2.81 -12.47 17.78
C SER A 237 -2.77 -12.69 16.26
N LEU A 238 -2.38 -11.69 15.48
CA LEU A 238 -2.36 -11.76 14.02
C LEU A 238 -1.17 -12.58 13.55
N LYS A 239 -1.44 -13.63 12.75
CA LYS A 239 -0.42 -14.44 12.09
C LYS A 239 -0.49 -14.23 10.58
N THR A 240 0.66 -13.99 9.97
CA THR A 240 0.78 -13.66 8.55
C THR A 240 1.41 -14.78 7.71
N ASN A 241 1.80 -15.88 8.35
CA ASN A 241 2.45 -17.01 7.71
C ASN A 241 3.77 -16.62 7.01
N ILE A 242 4.66 -15.99 7.76
CA ILE A 242 6.05 -15.75 7.40
C ILE A 242 6.97 -16.75 8.12
N PRO A 243 8.25 -16.90 7.76
CA PRO A 243 9.16 -17.86 8.42
C PRO A 243 9.20 -17.71 9.95
N GLU A 244 9.07 -16.50 10.45
CA GLU A 244 9.15 -16.13 11.86
C GLU A 244 7.84 -16.34 12.64
N SER A 245 6.70 -16.65 11.99
CA SER A 245 5.35 -16.68 12.62
C SER A 245 5.20 -17.60 13.84
N GLN A 246 6.18 -18.51 14.08
CA GLN A 246 6.16 -19.41 15.24
C GLN A 246 6.97 -18.89 16.43
N ASN A 247 7.68 -17.77 16.30
CA ASN A 247 8.40 -17.16 17.42
C ASN A 247 7.46 -16.39 18.35
N ALA A 248 8.00 -15.76 19.41
CA ALA A 248 7.23 -15.00 20.39
C ALA A 248 7.05 -13.51 20.04
N ILE A 249 7.58 -13.08 18.90
CA ILE A 249 7.47 -11.72 18.39
C ILE A 249 6.25 -11.65 17.47
N PRO A 250 5.43 -10.60 17.50
CA PRO A 250 4.37 -10.39 16.52
C PRO A 250 4.92 -10.32 15.10
N ASP A 251 4.28 -11.00 14.15
CA ASP A 251 4.74 -11.09 12.76
C ASP A 251 4.98 -9.71 12.10
N LEU A 252 4.20 -8.69 12.43
CA LEU A 252 4.44 -7.32 11.99
C LEU A 252 5.83 -6.81 12.43
N LEU A 253 6.21 -7.10 13.68
CA LEU A 253 7.50 -6.68 14.21
C LEU A 253 8.66 -7.50 13.66
N ASP A 254 8.44 -8.75 13.25
CA ASP A 254 9.43 -9.54 12.52
C ASP A 254 9.73 -8.92 11.15
N GLU A 255 8.70 -8.43 10.43
CA GLU A 255 8.90 -7.69 9.19
C GLU A 255 9.63 -6.36 9.43
N VAL A 256 9.22 -5.60 10.43
CA VAL A 256 9.90 -4.37 10.85
C VAL A 256 11.38 -4.65 11.17
N LEU A 257 11.66 -5.74 11.90
CA LEU A 257 13.01 -6.14 12.28
C LEU A 257 13.88 -6.48 11.06
N TRP A 258 13.28 -7.05 9.99
CA TRP A 258 13.99 -7.34 8.74
C TRP A 258 14.60 -6.07 8.12
N ASN A 259 13.82 -5.00 8.04
CA ASN A 259 14.31 -3.74 7.48
C ASN A 259 15.16 -2.94 8.48
N LEU A 260 14.85 -3.01 9.77
CA LEU A 260 15.61 -2.34 10.83
C LEU A 260 17.09 -2.79 10.85
N ARG A 261 17.32 -4.09 10.66
CA ARG A 261 18.68 -4.66 10.59
C ARG A 261 19.46 -4.11 9.39
N TRP A 262 18.83 -3.94 8.24
CA TRP A 262 19.45 -3.28 7.10
C TRP A 262 19.74 -1.80 7.41
N MET A 263 18.82 -1.08 8.01
CA MET A 263 19.02 0.33 8.35
C MET A 263 20.25 0.53 9.24
N PHE A 264 20.53 -0.37 10.19
CA PHE A 264 21.76 -0.31 11.00
C PHE A 264 23.03 -0.33 10.14
N THR A 265 23.05 -1.08 9.04
CA THR A 265 24.21 -1.17 8.15
C THR A 265 24.46 0.11 7.35
N MET A 266 23.44 0.98 7.26
CA MET A 266 23.49 2.25 6.55
C MET A 266 24.03 3.41 7.40
N GLN A 267 24.21 3.20 8.70
CA GLN A 267 24.91 4.16 9.57
C GLN A 267 26.42 3.95 9.47
N ASP A 268 27.15 5.02 9.29
CA ASP A 268 28.62 4.98 9.35
C ASP A 268 29.06 4.93 10.83
N PRO A 269 29.75 3.87 11.26
CA PRO A 269 30.18 3.73 12.65
C PRO A 269 31.25 4.73 13.07
N ALA A 270 31.95 5.36 12.12
CA ALA A 270 33.00 6.33 12.43
C ALA A 270 32.47 7.66 12.92
N ASP A 271 31.29 8.10 12.39
CA ASP A 271 30.76 9.43 12.73
C ASP A 271 29.25 9.45 13.06
N GLY A 272 28.54 8.37 12.83
CA GLY A 272 27.11 8.24 13.11
C GLY A 272 26.18 8.75 11.99
N GLY A 273 26.70 9.33 10.93
CA GLY A 273 25.92 9.79 9.78
C GLY A 273 25.37 8.62 8.95
N VAL A 274 24.24 8.84 8.25
CA VAL A 274 23.55 7.78 7.52
C VAL A 274 23.62 8.01 6.01
N TYR A 275 24.00 6.96 5.28
CA TYR A 275 24.04 6.96 3.83
C TYR A 275 22.61 7.04 3.27
N HIS A 276 22.42 7.84 2.20
CA HIS A 276 21.09 8.14 1.68
C HIS A 276 20.36 6.90 1.11
N LYS A 277 21.07 6.10 0.33
CA LYS A 277 20.52 4.88 -0.30
C LYS A 277 21.60 3.85 -0.62
N LEU A 278 21.14 2.60 -0.80
CA LEU A 278 21.86 1.50 -1.40
C LEU A 278 21.24 1.22 -2.77
N THR A 279 22.00 1.37 -3.85
CA THR A 279 21.43 1.48 -5.19
C THR A 279 22.34 0.92 -6.28
N ASN A 280 21.73 0.46 -7.37
CA ASN A 280 22.41 0.33 -8.65
C ASN A 280 22.64 1.73 -9.26
N PRO A 281 23.60 1.91 -10.18
CA PRO A 281 23.76 3.15 -10.95
C PRO A 281 22.50 3.48 -11.78
N ARG A 282 21.86 2.47 -12.34
CA ARG A 282 20.64 2.56 -13.15
C ARG A 282 19.65 1.50 -12.70
N PHE A 283 18.36 1.73 -12.96
CA PHE A 283 17.33 0.71 -12.71
C PHE A 283 17.62 -0.55 -13.53
N ASP A 284 17.45 -1.72 -12.91
CA ASP A 284 17.44 -2.99 -13.61
C ASP A 284 16.24 -3.09 -14.57
N GLY A 285 16.34 -3.95 -15.58
CA GLY A 285 15.22 -4.29 -16.44
C GLY A 285 14.09 -5.02 -15.68
N MET A 286 13.04 -5.39 -16.41
CA MET A 286 11.95 -6.22 -15.87
C MET A 286 12.39 -7.68 -15.81
N ILE A 287 13.23 -8.00 -14.84
CA ILE A 287 13.82 -9.31 -14.59
C ILE A 287 13.69 -9.64 -13.11
N MET A 288 13.78 -10.93 -12.77
CA MET A 288 13.75 -11.40 -11.38
C MET A 288 15.01 -10.94 -10.61
N PRO A 289 14.93 -10.73 -9.28
CA PRO A 289 16.03 -10.13 -8.51
C PRO A 289 17.30 -10.98 -8.50
N GLU A 290 17.23 -12.31 -8.58
CA GLU A 290 18.39 -13.20 -8.67
C GLU A 290 19.13 -13.10 -10.01
N ALA A 291 18.46 -12.59 -11.06
CA ALA A 291 19.07 -12.36 -12.36
C ALA A 291 19.86 -11.04 -12.43
N CYS A 292 19.66 -10.12 -11.49
CA CYS A 292 20.37 -8.85 -11.42
C CYS A 292 21.83 -9.05 -11.04
N LYS A 293 22.75 -8.50 -11.83
CA LYS A 293 24.21 -8.64 -11.63
C LYS A 293 24.96 -7.31 -11.62
N ASN A 294 24.23 -6.20 -11.72
CA ASN A 294 24.84 -4.88 -11.70
C ASN A 294 25.50 -4.60 -10.34
N PRO A 295 26.63 -3.87 -10.31
CA PRO A 295 27.23 -3.44 -9.05
C PRO A 295 26.27 -2.53 -8.28
N ARG A 296 26.34 -2.60 -6.96
CA ARG A 296 25.53 -1.77 -6.07
C ARG A 296 26.42 -0.90 -5.19
N TYR A 297 25.92 0.28 -4.89
CA TYR A 297 26.65 1.32 -4.18
C TYR A 297 25.84 1.88 -3.01
N ILE A 298 26.55 2.27 -1.95
CA ILE A 298 26.04 3.30 -1.05
C ILE A 298 26.55 4.66 -1.54
N VAL A 299 25.69 5.69 -1.45
CA VAL A 299 26.01 7.06 -1.83
C VAL A 299 26.09 7.98 -0.62
N GLN A 300 26.47 9.23 -0.81
CA GLN A 300 26.73 10.21 0.25
C GLN A 300 25.74 10.16 1.43
N LYS A 301 26.21 10.53 2.61
CA LYS A 301 25.39 10.80 3.79
C LYS A 301 24.63 12.11 3.61
N ASN A 302 23.46 12.23 4.25
CA ASN A 302 22.73 13.50 4.29
C ASN A 302 21.94 13.66 5.60
N THR A 303 21.56 14.90 5.89
CA THR A 303 20.90 15.26 7.15
C THR A 303 19.51 14.62 7.27
N ILE A 304 18.72 14.63 6.19
CA ILE A 304 17.34 14.15 6.18
C ILE A 304 17.28 12.65 6.43
N ALA A 305 18.02 11.85 5.65
CA ALA A 305 18.10 10.40 5.88
C ALA A 305 18.62 10.07 7.29
N THR A 306 19.54 10.85 7.82
CA THR A 306 20.04 10.66 9.18
C THR A 306 18.96 10.94 10.22
N LEU A 307 18.13 11.98 10.04
CA LEU A 307 17.04 12.31 10.97
C LEU A 307 15.90 11.30 10.90
N ASP A 308 15.52 10.83 9.71
CA ASP A 308 14.58 9.73 9.56
C ASP A 308 15.04 8.45 10.27
N PHE A 309 16.32 8.12 10.10
CA PHE A 309 16.94 6.99 10.79
C PHE A 309 16.90 7.19 12.33
N VAL A 310 17.20 8.36 12.82
CA VAL A 310 17.13 8.71 14.27
C VAL A 310 15.72 8.45 14.81
N ALA A 311 14.71 8.95 14.11
CA ALA A 311 13.33 8.80 14.52
C ALA A 311 12.93 7.31 14.60
N VAL A 312 13.24 6.55 13.55
CA VAL A 312 12.96 5.10 13.50
C VAL A 312 13.69 4.35 14.61
N MET A 313 14.97 4.62 14.82
CA MET A 313 15.76 3.92 15.84
C MET A 313 15.28 4.25 17.25
N ALA A 314 14.92 5.51 17.53
CA ALA A 314 14.35 5.91 18.82
C ALA A 314 13.01 5.21 19.09
N GLN A 315 12.11 5.17 18.09
CA GLN A 315 10.84 4.47 18.20
C GLN A 315 11.02 2.96 18.34
N ALA A 316 11.91 2.35 17.55
CA ALA A 316 12.24 0.92 17.62
C ALA A 316 12.83 0.54 18.99
N SER A 317 13.73 1.36 19.55
CA SER A 317 14.24 1.15 20.91
C SER A 317 13.11 0.98 21.92
N ARG A 318 12.12 1.85 21.87
CA ARG A 318 10.98 1.84 22.78
C ARG A 318 10.09 0.61 22.56
N VAL A 319 9.79 0.27 21.31
CA VAL A 319 8.94 -0.87 20.96
C VAL A 319 9.61 -2.20 21.31
N PHE A 320 10.88 -2.38 20.95
CA PHE A 320 11.60 -3.64 21.17
C PHE A 320 12.06 -3.82 22.63
N LYS A 321 11.95 -2.83 23.48
CA LYS A 321 12.18 -2.96 24.92
C LYS A 321 11.33 -4.06 25.56
N ALA A 322 10.11 -4.24 25.04
CA ALA A 322 9.21 -5.32 25.51
C ALA A 322 9.69 -6.73 25.11
N PHE A 323 10.64 -6.84 24.22
CA PHE A 323 11.16 -8.10 23.65
C PHE A 323 12.62 -8.35 24.01
N GLU A 324 13.13 -7.75 25.10
CA GLU A 324 14.52 -7.86 25.54
C GLU A 324 14.97 -9.31 25.74
N LYS A 325 14.06 -10.20 26.16
CA LYS A 325 14.35 -11.62 26.32
C LYS A 325 14.59 -12.33 24.99
N GLN A 326 13.85 -11.96 23.95
CA GLN A 326 13.93 -12.56 22.59
C GLN A 326 15.05 -11.91 21.75
N LEU A 327 15.28 -10.63 21.97
CA LEU A 327 16.22 -9.79 21.23
C LEU A 327 17.14 -9.01 22.19
N PRO A 328 18.03 -9.72 22.92
CA PRO A 328 18.88 -9.08 23.94
C PRO A 328 19.73 -7.96 23.37
N GLY A 329 19.67 -6.78 24.01
CA GLY A 329 20.47 -5.60 23.66
C GLY A 329 20.00 -4.84 22.41
N LEU A 330 18.97 -5.28 21.70
CA LEU A 330 18.48 -4.58 20.51
C LEU A 330 17.95 -3.18 20.86
N SER A 331 17.15 -3.09 21.92
CA SER A 331 16.61 -1.80 22.40
C SER A 331 17.71 -0.79 22.67
N ASP A 332 18.77 -1.19 23.36
CA ASP A 332 19.89 -0.32 23.66
C ASP A 332 20.73 0.01 22.41
N SER A 333 20.93 -0.95 21.50
CA SER A 333 21.60 -0.72 20.22
C SER A 333 20.84 0.33 19.38
N CYS A 334 19.52 0.24 19.31
CA CYS A 334 18.68 1.23 18.63
C CYS A 334 18.85 2.63 19.28
N LYS A 335 18.84 2.72 20.61
CA LYS A 335 19.03 3.99 21.32
C LYS A 335 20.40 4.61 21.06
N VAL A 336 21.46 3.81 21.07
CA VAL A 336 22.83 4.27 20.76
C VAL A 336 22.91 4.76 19.32
N ALA A 337 22.37 3.99 18.35
CA ALA A 337 22.36 4.40 16.96
C ALA A 337 21.58 5.70 16.73
N ALA A 338 20.42 5.86 17.37
CA ALA A 338 19.65 7.11 17.32
C ALA A 338 20.45 8.29 17.89
N THR A 339 21.14 8.12 19.04
CA THR A 339 21.95 9.17 19.64
C THR A 339 23.11 9.57 18.72
N ASN A 340 23.84 8.61 18.17
CA ASN A 340 24.96 8.90 17.26
C ASN A 340 24.48 9.64 15.99
N GLY A 341 23.35 9.22 15.42
CA GLY A 341 22.75 9.90 14.26
C GLY A 341 22.30 11.33 14.59
N TRP A 342 21.69 11.52 15.76
CA TRP A 342 21.29 12.84 16.22
C TRP A 342 22.51 13.77 16.37
N ASP A 343 23.57 13.29 17.01
CA ASP A 343 24.80 14.06 17.22
C ASP A 343 25.46 14.44 15.89
N TRP A 344 25.43 13.52 14.91
CA TRP A 344 25.89 13.81 13.55
C TRP A 344 25.03 14.90 12.90
N ALA A 345 23.70 14.77 12.97
CA ALA A 345 22.78 15.74 12.38
C ALA A 345 22.86 17.13 13.03
N GLN A 346 23.23 17.22 14.31
CA GLN A 346 23.51 18.52 14.98
C GLN A 346 24.77 19.18 14.41
N LYS A 347 25.83 18.40 14.15
CA LYS A 347 27.08 18.89 13.56
C LYS A 347 26.96 19.17 12.05
N ASN A 348 26.00 18.53 11.40
CA ASN A 348 25.76 18.60 9.97
C ASN A 348 24.28 18.99 9.68
N PRO A 349 23.83 20.19 10.05
CA PRO A 349 22.43 20.56 10.08
C PRO A 349 21.81 20.74 8.68
N ALA A 350 22.61 20.85 7.62
CA ALA A 350 22.17 21.17 6.26
C ALA A 350 23.07 20.51 5.21
N VAL A 351 23.19 19.19 5.23
CA VAL A 351 23.84 18.40 4.18
C VAL A 351 22.74 17.78 3.32
N PRO A 352 22.32 18.40 2.20
CA PRO A 352 21.28 17.88 1.33
C PRO A 352 21.81 16.74 0.46
N TYR A 353 20.91 15.82 0.05
CA TYR A 353 21.15 14.96 -1.08
C TYR A 353 20.65 15.64 -2.36
N LYS A 354 21.53 15.78 -3.36
CA LYS A 354 21.21 16.35 -4.66
C LYS A 354 21.87 15.50 -5.75
N GLN A 355 21.12 14.62 -6.33
CA GLN A 355 21.64 13.59 -7.23
C GLN A 355 22.40 14.14 -8.44
N ASN A 356 21.84 15.17 -9.09
CA ASN A 356 22.49 15.79 -10.24
C ASN A 356 23.79 16.51 -9.88
N GLU A 357 23.87 17.15 -8.69
CA GLU A 357 25.10 17.77 -8.21
C GLU A 357 26.15 16.72 -7.81
N MET A 358 25.70 15.59 -7.28
CA MET A 358 26.56 14.45 -6.99
C MET A 358 27.15 13.84 -8.27
N ASN A 359 26.31 13.57 -9.26
CA ASN A 359 26.74 13.01 -10.55
C ASN A 359 27.69 13.94 -11.31
N ALA A 360 27.52 15.26 -11.19
CA ALA A 360 28.46 16.23 -11.80
C ALA A 360 29.88 16.19 -11.20
N LYS A 361 30.08 15.53 -10.06
CA LYS A 361 31.36 15.51 -9.32
C LYS A 361 31.98 14.12 -9.22
N PHE A 362 31.16 13.06 -9.34
CA PHE A 362 31.58 11.70 -9.00
C PHE A 362 31.02 10.69 -10.01
N ASP A 363 31.83 9.72 -10.39
CA ASP A 363 31.46 8.56 -11.21
C ASP A 363 31.34 7.30 -10.34
N PRO A 364 30.45 6.34 -10.74
CA PRO A 364 29.52 6.39 -11.85
C PRO A 364 28.28 7.23 -11.56
N ASP A 365 27.66 7.83 -12.59
CA ASP A 365 26.35 8.46 -12.46
C ASP A 365 25.31 7.52 -11.86
N VAL A 366 24.55 8.01 -10.89
CA VAL A 366 23.40 7.32 -10.30
C VAL A 366 22.12 7.99 -10.75
N VAL A 367 21.24 7.26 -11.44
CA VAL A 367 19.99 7.79 -12.03
C VAL A 367 18.73 7.07 -11.52
N THR A 368 18.83 6.38 -10.41
CA THR A 368 17.69 5.77 -9.68
C THR A 368 16.96 6.82 -8.83
N GLY A 369 15.89 6.45 -8.11
CA GLY A 369 15.11 7.40 -7.32
C GLY A 369 15.96 8.37 -6.49
N GLY A 370 15.66 9.66 -6.59
CA GLY A 370 16.42 10.69 -5.90
C GLY A 370 16.00 10.85 -4.45
N TYR A 371 14.69 10.89 -4.19
CA TYR A 371 14.11 11.22 -2.87
C TYR A 371 14.78 12.45 -2.25
N GLU A 372 14.92 13.50 -3.09
CA GLU A 372 15.54 14.77 -2.73
C GLU A 372 14.56 15.64 -1.96
N ASP A 373 14.66 15.65 -0.65
CA ASP A 373 13.94 16.60 0.17
C ASP A 373 14.72 17.92 0.32
N LYS A 374 13.98 19.01 0.38
CA LYS A 374 14.54 20.37 0.43
C LYS A 374 14.47 21.00 1.81
N ASP A 375 13.65 20.45 2.70
CA ASP A 375 13.38 20.99 4.03
C ASP A 375 13.38 19.85 5.06
N GLY A 376 14.45 19.70 5.79
CA GLY A 376 14.59 18.71 6.87
C GLY A 376 14.07 19.19 8.23
N SER A 377 13.23 20.22 8.26
CA SER A 377 12.68 20.76 9.52
C SER A 377 11.68 19.81 10.16
N ASP A 378 10.90 19.11 9.37
CA ASP A 378 9.89 18.18 9.85
C ASP A 378 10.48 16.82 10.26
N GLU A 379 11.55 16.33 9.60
CA GLU A 379 12.34 15.18 10.08
C GLU A 379 13.00 15.49 11.42
N ARG A 380 13.51 16.71 11.58
CA ARG A 380 14.10 17.15 12.87
C ARG A 380 13.05 17.16 13.98
N ILE A 381 11.84 17.64 13.68
CA ILE A 381 10.73 17.64 14.64
C ILE A 381 10.33 16.20 14.99
N TRP A 382 10.22 15.31 14.00
CA TRP A 382 9.88 13.92 14.24
C TRP A 382 10.97 13.19 15.03
N ALA A 383 12.23 13.30 14.61
CA ALA A 383 13.36 12.72 15.34
C ALA A 383 13.43 13.22 16.79
N ALA A 384 13.26 14.53 17.01
CA ALA A 384 13.27 15.13 18.35
C ALA A 384 12.11 14.58 19.21
N ALA A 385 10.90 14.46 18.65
CA ALA A 385 9.75 13.91 19.36
C ALA A 385 9.99 12.44 19.78
N GLU A 386 10.50 11.61 18.87
CA GLU A 386 10.81 10.21 19.16
C GLU A 386 11.93 10.07 20.19
N MET A 387 13.00 10.87 20.08
CA MET A 387 14.10 10.91 21.05
C MET A 387 13.61 11.35 22.43
N TYR A 388 12.78 12.40 22.50
CA TYR A 388 12.21 12.88 23.76
C TYR A 388 11.36 11.79 24.44
N ILE A 389 10.42 11.19 23.71
CA ILE A 389 9.54 10.13 24.27
C ILE A 389 10.35 8.93 24.74
N THR A 390 11.42 8.58 24.03
CA THR A 390 12.26 7.40 24.35
C THR A 390 13.22 7.65 25.50
N THR A 391 13.85 8.82 25.55
CA THR A 391 14.93 9.11 26.50
C THR A 391 14.49 9.92 27.71
N LYS A 392 13.36 10.64 27.62
CA LYS A 392 12.86 11.64 28.57
C LYS A 392 13.81 12.84 28.77
N ASN A 393 14.77 13.05 27.86
CA ASN A 393 15.64 14.22 27.90
C ASN A 393 14.92 15.42 27.24
N GLU A 394 14.67 16.46 28.05
CA GLU A 394 13.96 17.68 27.63
C GLU A 394 14.74 18.54 26.62
N ASP A 395 16.05 18.32 26.45
CA ASP A 395 16.83 19.04 25.45
C ASP A 395 16.32 18.83 24.02
N TYR A 396 15.72 17.67 23.74
CA TYR A 396 15.10 17.42 22.46
C TYR A 396 13.87 18.31 22.19
N LEU A 397 13.14 18.73 23.23
CA LEU A 397 11.98 19.61 23.10
C LEU A 397 12.31 20.96 22.46
N LYS A 398 13.54 21.45 22.64
CA LYS A 398 14.02 22.70 22.03
C LYS A 398 14.01 22.67 20.51
N ASN A 399 13.98 21.47 19.92
CA ASN A 399 13.93 21.23 18.46
C ASN A 399 12.51 20.97 17.95
N ILE A 400 11.50 20.96 18.81
CA ILE A 400 10.12 20.72 18.43
C ILE A 400 9.39 22.05 18.31
N SER A 401 9.25 22.54 17.09
CA SER A 401 8.40 23.69 16.78
C SER A 401 7.03 23.20 16.31
N PHE A 402 6.00 23.49 17.08
CA PHE A 402 4.60 23.26 16.67
C PHE A 402 4.02 24.58 16.16
N GLU A 403 4.19 24.84 14.88
CA GLU A 403 3.49 25.95 14.23
C GLU A 403 1.99 25.60 14.19
N THR A 404 1.19 26.31 14.96
CA THR A 404 -0.25 26.08 15.08
C THR A 404 -1.08 26.82 14.02
N ASP A 405 -0.45 27.76 13.31
CA ASP A 405 -1.12 28.65 12.35
C ASP A 405 -1.28 28.04 10.95
N LYS A 406 -0.61 26.90 10.70
CA LYS A 406 -0.72 26.17 9.44
C LYS A 406 -1.48 24.86 9.65
N PRO A 407 -2.31 24.43 8.68
CA PRO A 407 -2.94 23.11 8.72
C PRO A 407 -1.89 21.99 8.89
N MET A 408 -2.22 20.95 9.64
CA MET A 408 -1.37 19.78 9.76
C MET A 408 -1.14 19.19 8.36
N PRO A 409 0.10 18.96 7.94
CA PRO A 409 0.37 18.32 6.65
C PRO A 409 0.02 16.83 6.70
N LEU A 410 -0.33 16.27 5.54
CA LEU A 410 -0.52 14.83 5.39
C LEU A 410 0.85 14.16 5.23
N PRO A 411 1.12 13.02 5.89
CA PRO A 411 2.40 12.33 5.77
C PRO A 411 2.71 11.89 4.33
N SER A 412 3.97 12.12 3.92
CA SER A 412 4.59 11.60 2.70
C SER A 412 6.09 11.39 2.98
N TRP A 413 6.84 10.84 2.04
CA TRP A 413 8.29 10.66 2.20
C TRP A 413 9.06 12.00 2.41
N SER A 414 8.49 13.11 1.96
CA SER A 414 9.04 14.46 2.11
C SER A 414 8.25 15.32 3.11
N GLN A 415 7.41 14.72 3.93
CA GLN A 415 6.63 15.44 4.92
C GLN A 415 6.23 14.48 6.07
N VAL A 416 7.03 14.45 7.12
CA VAL A 416 6.88 13.49 8.24
C VAL A 416 6.40 14.13 9.55
N LYS A 417 6.17 15.44 9.58
CA LYS A 417 5.79 16.19 10.80
C LYS A 417 4.61 15.58 11.56
N ALA A 418 3.59 15.08 10.85
CA ALA A 418 2.41 14.48 11.47
C ALA A 418 2.73 13.22 12.28
N LEU A 419 3.82 12.49 11.96
CA LEU A 419 4.27 11.35 12.77
C LEU A 419 4.68 11.78 14.17
N ALA A 420 5.36 12.94 14.29
CA ALA A 420 5.66 13.55 15.60
C ALA A 420 4.38 13.84 16.39
N TYR A 421 3.35 14.39 15.73
CA TYR A 421 2.05 14.69 16.36
C TYR A 421 1.40 13.42 16.91
N TYR A 422 1.37 12.36 16.10
CA TYR A 422 0.80 11.08 16.51
C TYR A 422 1.56 10.45 17.68
N THR A 423 2.89 10.57 17.70
CA THR A 423 3.73 10.10 18.83
C THR A 423 3.45 10.87 20.12
N ILE A 424 3.38 12.20 20.06
CA ILE A 424 3.06 13.04 21.23
C ILE A 424 1.66 12.70 21.78
N ILE A 425 0.66 12.52 20.91
CA ILE A 425 -0.71 12.13 21.32
C ILE A 425 -0.71 10.74 21.96
N ARG A 426 -0.01 9.78 21.36
CA ARG A 426 0.06 8.39 21.85
C ARG A 426 0.62 8.32 23.24
N HIS A 427 1.64 9.10 23.53
CA HIS A 427 2.37 9.10 24.81
C HIS A 427 1.96 10.25 25.75
N GLN A 428 0.79 10.86 25.54
CA GLN A 428 0.34 12.05 26.29
C GLN A 428 0.37 11.89 27.83
N ASN A 429 0.16 10.67 28.34
CA ASN A 429 0.18 10.38 29.78
C ASN A 429 1.61 10.32 30.37
N GLN A 430 2.63 10.39 29.52
CA GLN A 430 4.05 10.35 29.92
C GLN A 430 4.71 11.72 29.80
N LEU A 431 3.96 12.74 29.38
CA LEU A 431 4.46 14.11 29.18
C LEU A 431 4.45 14.88 30.52
N GLY A 432 5.48 15.70 30.71
CA GLY A 432 5.58 16.61 31.84
C GLY A 432 4.62 17.81 31.76
N PRO A 433 4.55 18.64 32.83
CA PRO A 433 3.66 19.82 32.84
C PRO A 433 3.97 20.85 31.77
N VAL A 434 5.25 21.03 31.41
CA VAL A 434 5.69 21.98 30.37
C VAL A 434 5.16 21.60 29.00
N ASP A 435 4.94 20.31 28.75
CA ASP A 435 4.55 19.78 27.45
C ASP A 435 3.03 19.86 27.20
N GLN A 436 2.24 20.22 28.21
CA GLN A 436 0.78 20.27 28.09
C GLN A 436 0.30 21.34 27.10
N GLN A 437 1.05 22.42 26.90
CA GLN A 437 0.74 23.42 25.89
C GLN A 437 0.92 22.84 24.48
N TYR A 438 2.04 22.16 24.23
CA TYR A 438 2.31 21.47 22.97
C TYR A 438 1.26 20.41 22.67
N LEU A 439 0.92 19.60 23.68
CA LEU A 439 -0.11 18.58 23.55
C LEU A 439 -1.48 19.17 23.13
N ARG A 440 -1.89 20.30 23.72
CA ARG A 440 -3.13 20.99 23.34
C ARG A 440 -3.09 21.46 21.89
N SER A 441 -1.99 22.06 21.45
CA SER A 441 -1.79 22.52 20.07
C SER A 441 -1.84 21.37 19.08
N VAL A 442 -1.13 20.28 19.36
CA VAL A 442 -1.10 19.08 18.52
C VAL A 442 -2.47 18.43 18.41
N LYS A 443 -3.18 18.25 19.53
CA LYS A 443 -4.56 17.71 19.52
C LYS A 443 -5.50 18.57 18.67
N LYS A 444 -5.40 19.89 18.83
CA LYS A 444 -6.20 20.83 18.05
C LYS A 444 -5.90 20.69 16.56
N SER A 445 -4.63 20.64 16.16
CA SER A 445 -4.22 20.49 14.76
C SER A 445 -4.78 19.22 14.13
N VAL A 446 -4.72 18.08 14.83
CA VAL A 446 -5.27 16.80 14.34
C VAL A 446 -6.79 16.85 14.20
N ILE A 447 -7.49 17.45 15.17
CA ILE A 447 -8.95 17.56 15.12
C ILE A 447 -9.38 18.52 14.01
N ASP A 448 -8.79 19.72 13.94
CA ASP A 448 -9.12 20.72 12.92
C ASP A 448 -8.90 20.18 11.50
N PHE A 449 -7.78 19.48 11.29
CA PHE A 449 -7.49 18.80 10.02
C PHE A 449 -8.55 17.76 9.68
N SER A 450 -8.91 16.92 10.64
CA SER A 450 -9.91 15.86 10.44
C SER A 450 -11.30 16.42 10.21
N ASP A 451 -11.71 17.49 10.92
CA ASP A 451 -12.98 18.18 10.67
C ASP A 451 -13.01 18.85 9.29
N ALA A 452 -11.86 19.39 8.85
CA ALA A 452 -11.75 19.95 7.50
C ALA A 452 -11.91 18.85 6.43
N LEU A 453 -11.39 17.64 6.66
CA LEU A 453 -11.62 16.49 5.78
C LEU A 453 -13.10 16.10 5.69
N LEU A 454 -13.82 16.11 6.81
CA LEU A 454 -15.23 15.70 6.88
C LEU A 454 -16.20 16.73 6.28
N LYS A 455 -15.80 17.99 6.14
CA LYS A 455 -16.68 19.05 5.66
C LYS A 455 -17.21 18.72 4.26
N ASP A 456 -18.54 18.70 4.09
CA ASP A 456 -19.24 18.46 2.82
C ASP A 456 -18.99 17.08 2.19
N ILE A 457 -18.61 16.06 2.98
CA ILE A 457 -18.34 14.69 2.48
C ILE A 457 -19.55 14.10 1.74
N GLU A 458 -20.77 14.40 2.19
CA GLU A 458 -22.02 13.92 1.57
C GLU A 458 -22.28 14.52 0.18
N LYS A 459 -21.55 15.56 -0.20
CA LYS A 459 -21.60 16.18 -1.53
C LYS A 459 -20.57 15.59 -2.49
N GLN A 460 -19.65 14.74 -1.98
CA GLN A 460 -18.64 14.09 -2.80
C GLN A 460 -19.24 12.91 -3.59
N PRO A 461 -18.79 12.66 -4.82
CA PRO A 461 -19.36 11.64 -5.71
C PRO A 461 -19.41 10.22 -5.12
N TYR A 462 -18.49 9.91 -4.22
CA TYR A 462 -18.36 8.58 -3.60
C TYR A 462 -18.45 8.63 -2.08
N HIS A 463 -18.88 9.76 -1.48
CA HIS A 463 -18.92 9.99 -0.03
C HIS A 463 -17.63 9.59 0.68
N THR A 464 -16.48 9.99 0.12
CA THR A 464 -15.15 9.74 0.70
C THR A 464 -14.44 11.06 0.94
N VAL A 465 -13.54 11.12 1.92
CA VAL A 465 -12.69 12.30 2.11
C VAL A 465 -11.61 12.36 1.03
N MET A 466 -11.20 11.20 0.51
CA MET A 466 -10.32 11.12 -0.65
C MET A 466 -10.99 11.72 -1.89
N GLY A 467 -10.26 12.56 -2.59
CA GLY A 467 -10.74 13.24 -3.80
C GLY A 467 -11.51 14.54 -3.52
N LYS A 468 -11.41 15.08 -2.31
CA LYS A 468 -11.98 16.39 -1.97
C LYS A 468 -11.34 17.52 -2.77
N THR A 469 -10.06 17.40 -3.07
CA THR A 469 -9.31 18.32 -3.92
C THR A 469 -8.56 17.58 -5.01
N ALA A 470 -8.30 18.25 -6.15
CA ALA A 470 -7.50 17.66 -7.22
C ALA A 470 -6.07 17.30 -6.77
N LYS A 471 -5.56 17.93 -5.70
CA LYS A 471 -4.24 17.65 -5.13
C LYS A 471 -4.15 16.29 -4.44
N ASP A 472 -5.28 15.69 -4.07
CA ASP A 472 -5.31 14.35 -3.50
C ASP A 472 -4.88 13.29 -4.52
N PHE A 473 -5.11 13.59 -5.81
CA PHE A 473 -4.73 12.73 -6.95
C PHE A 473 -3.31 13.04 -7.41
N ALA A 474 -2.35 12.59 -6.65
CA ALA A 474 -0.92 12.72 -6.94
C ALA A 474 -0.30 11.34 -7.15
N TRP A 475 0.97 11.30 -7.46
CA TRP A 475 1.75 10.06 -7.48
C TRP A 475 1.70 9.41 -6.09
N GLY A 476 1.09 8.21 -5.98
CA GLY A 476 0.80 7.55 -4.71
C GLY A 476 -0.53 7.98 -4.06
N SER A 477 -1.54 8.36 -4.84
CA SER A 477 -2.85 8.83 -4.34
C SER A 477 -3.57 7.82 -3.43
N SER A 478 -3.34 6.51 -3.57
CA SER A 478 -3.84 5.50 -2.64
C SER A 478 -3.22 5.65 -1.23
N ALA A 479 -1.96 6.09 -1.13
CA ALA A 479 -1.33 6.42 0.15
C ALA A 479 -1.90 7.71 0.74
N VAL A 480 -2.29 8.69 -0.09
CA VAL A 480 -3.02 9.89 0.37
C VAL A 480 -4.31 9.47 1.07
N ALA A 481 -5.13 8.62 0.42
CA ALA A 481 -6.37 8.08 1.02
C ALA A 481 -6.10 7.35 2.34
N SER A 482 -5.03 6.56 2.41
CA SER A 482 -4.64 5.81 3.61
C SER A 482 -4.21 6.74 4.74
N ASN A 483 -3.39 7.75 4.46
CA ASN A 483 -2.91 8.73 5.46
C ASN A 483 -4.02 9.66 5.96
N GLN A 484 -4.98 10.05 5.10
CA GLN A 484 -6.21 10.72 5.53
C GLN A 484 -6.97 9.85 6.53
N GLY A 485 -7.08 8.55 6.24
CA GLY A 485 -7.68 7.58 7.14
C GLY A 485 -6.96 7.48 8.49
N ILE A 486 -5.61 7.53 8.51
CA ILE A 486 -4.83 7.55 9.76
C ILE A 486 -5.16 8.79 10.59
N ALA A 487 -5.19 9.99 9.98
CA ALA A 487 -5.54 11.22 10.69
C ALA A 487 -6.93 11.13 11.34
N LEU A 488 -7.92 10.58 10.61
CA LEU A 488 -9.26 10.34 11.12
C LEU A 488 -9.28 9.31 12.29
N ILE A 489 -8.48 8.25 12.21
CA ILE A 489 -8.32 7.30 13.32
C ILE A 489 -7.72 7.99 14.55
N GLN A 490 -6.73 8.86 14.39
CA GLN A 490 -6.17 9.63 15.51
C GLN A 490 -7.21 10.57 16.13
N ALA A 491 -8.01 11.27 15.32
CA ALA A 491 -9.11 12.10 15.79
C ALA A 491 -10.18 11.27 16.54
N TYR A 492 -10.53 10.08 16.04
CA TYR A 492 -11.39 9.13 16.75
C TYR A 492 -10.82 8.69 18.10
N LYS A 493 -9.53 8.38 18.15
CA LYS A 493 -8.86 7.99 19.41
C LYS A 493 -8.92 9.10 20.45
N LEU A 494 -8.81 10.37 20.03
CA LEU A 494 -8.88 11.55 20.89
C LEU A 494 -10.31 11.84 21.38
N THR A 495 -11.30 11.76 20.50
CA THR A 495 -12.65 12.28 20.75
C THR A 495 -13.69 11.21 21.04
N LYS A 496 -13.46 9.97 20.58
CA LYS A 496 -14.42 8.86 20.52
C LYS A 496 -15.65 9.14 19.63
N ASP A 497 -15.64 10.21 18.85
CA ASP A 497 -16.71 10.51 17.91
C ASP A 497 -16.62 9.59 16.70
N LYS A 498 -17.66 8.78 16.52
CA LYS A 498 -17.75 7.76 15.45
C LYS A 498 -17.71 8.33 14.03
N LYS A 499 -18.01 9.64 13.84
CA LYS A 499 -17.92 10.27 12.52
C LYS A 499 -16.55 10.09 11.87
N TYR A 500 -15.47 10.18 12.66
CA TYR A 500 -14.10 9.98 12.17
C TYR A 500 -13.81 8.54 11.79
N LEU A 501 -14.25 7.57 12.61
CA LEU A 501 -14.06 6.15 12.31
C LEU A 501 -14.85 5.74 11.05
N THR A 502 -16.06 6.27 10.89
CA THR A 502 -16.88 6.04 9.70
C THR A 502 -16.18 6.56 8.45
N ALA A 503 -15.67 7.79 8.48
CA ALA A 503 -14.98 8.36 7.32
C ALA A 503 -13.64 7.66 7.00
N ALA A 504 -12.93 7.16 8.02
CA ALA A 504 -11.74 6.33 7.81
C ALA A 504 -12.09 5.01 7.10
N LEU A 505 -13.21 4.37 7.49
CA LEU A 505 -13.72 3.17 6.80
C LEU A 505 -14.14 3.50 5.35
N GLU A 506 -14.75 4.64 5.11
CA GLU A 506 -15.12 5.08 3.76
C GLU A 506 -13.90 5.29 2.85
N ASN A 507 -12.77 5.74 3.38
CA ASN A 507 -11.51 5.78 2.63
C ASN A 507 -10.93 4.38 2.36
N LEU A 508 -11.09 3.42 3.28
CA LEU A 508 -10.74 2.03 3.00
C LEU A 508 -11.62 1.44 1.88
N ASP A 509 -12.93 1.75 1.90
CA ASP A 509 -13.85 1.35 0.83
C ASP A 509 -13.46 1.97 -0.52
N TYR A 510 -12.97 3.23 -0.52
CA TYR A 510 -12.42 3.86 -1.73
C TYR A 510 -11.28 3.05 -2.31
N ILE A 511 -10.31 2.66 -1.52
CA ILE A 511 -9.14 1.89 -1.96
C ILE A 511 -9.57 0.52 -2.50
N LEU A 512 -10.59 -0.10 -1.92
CA LEU A 512 -11.05 -1.43 -2.27
C LEU A 512 -12.16 -1.46 -3.35
N GLY A 513 -12.39 -0.35 -4.07
CA GLY A 513 -13.21 -0.32 -5.29
C GLY A 513 -14.33 0.71 -5.34
N ARG A 514 -14.66 1.42 -4.24
CA ARG A 514 -15.67 2.49 -4.23
C ARG A 514 -15.08 3.81 -4.71
N ASN A 515 -14.58 3.84 -5.93
CA ASN A 515 -13.88 4.96 -6.55
C ASN A 515 -14.27 5.15 -8.02
N ALA A 516 -13.82 6.24 -8.66
CA ALA A 516 -14.17 6.58 -10.02
C ALA A 516 -13.73 5.53 -11.06
N THR A 517 -12.63 4.80 -10.81
CA THR A 517 -12.10 3.77 -11.70
C THR A 517 -12.78 2.41 -11.51
N GLY A 518 -13.33 2.16 -10.32
CA GLY A 518 -13.87 0.88 -9.89
C GLY A 518 -12.83 -0.22 -9.71
N TYR A 519 -11.55 0.10 -9.68
CA TYR A 519 -10.51 -0.84 -9.30
C TYR A 519 -10.38 -0.95 -7.79
N SER A 520 -10.19 -2.17 -7.29
CA SER A 520 -9.51 -2.37 -6.02
C SER A 520 -8.01 -2.18 -6.26
N PHE A 521 -7.42 -1.21 -5.58
CA PHE A 521 -6.00 -0.88 -5.75
C PHE A 521 -5.06 -1.84 -5.00
N LEU A 522 -5.60 -2.79 -4.25
CA LEU A 522 -4.81 -3.83 -3.57
C LEU A 522 -4.74 -5.09 -4.44
N THR A 523 -3.54 -5.51 -4.83
CA THR A 523 -3.32 -6.75 -5.59
C THR A 523 -3.80 -7.97 -4.81
N GLY A 524 -4.48 -8.90 -5.48
CA GLY A 524 -5.02 -10.12 -4.88
C GLY A 524 -6.40 -9.95 -4.22
N TYR A 525 -6.99 -8.75 -4.20
CA TYR A 525 -8.25 -8.46 -3.51
C TYR A 525 -9.24 -7.67 -4.35
N GLY A 526 -10.45 -8.18 -4.47
CA GLY A 526 -11.50 -7.64 -5.31
C GLY A 526 -11.63 -8.37 -6.64
N SER A 527 -12.82 -8.31 -7.26
CA SER A 527 -13.07 -8.94 -8.56
C SER A 527 -12.43 -8.15 -9.71
N LYS A 528 -12.41 -6.81 -9.60
CA LYS A 528 -11.68 -5.91 -10.50
C LYS A 528 -10.50 -5.31 -9.73
N GLN A 529 -9.50 -6.12 -9.48
CA GLN A 529 -8.25 -5.71 -8.83
C GLN A 529 -7.21 -5.28 -9.86
N VAL A 530 -6.13 -4.67 -9.38
CA VAL A 530 -4.91 -4.42 -10.15
C VAL A 530 -4.28 -5.76 -10.53
N MET A 531 -4.05 -5.97 -11.82
CA MET A 531 -3.47 -7.20 -12.39
C MET A 531 -2.07 -7.01 -12.97
N HIS A 532 -1.73 -5.79 -13.39
CA HIS A 532 -0.47 -5.49 -14.07
C HIS A 532 0.29 -4.35 -13.37
N PRO A 533 0.63 -4.51 -12.04
CA PRO A 533 1.36 -3.47 -11.32
C PRO A 533 2.76 -3.29 -11.92
N HIS A 534 3.28 -2.05 -11.90
CA HIS A 534 4.69 -1.80 -12.19
C HIS A 534 5.54 -2.34 -11.03
N HIS A 535 5.76 -3.65 -11.05
CA HIS A 535 6.49 -4.40 -10.03
C HIS A 535 7.28 -5.52 -10.70
N ARG A 536 8.61 -5.41 -10.71
CA ARG A 536 9.50 -6.33 -11.46
C ARG A 536 9.22 -7.82 -11.19
N PRO A 537 9.10 -8.29 -9.93
CA PRO A 537 8.78 -9.69 -9.69
C PRO A 537 7.44 -10.12 -10.31
N SER A 538 6.38 -9.32 -10.19
CA SER A 538 5.06 -9.65 -10.77
C SER A 538 5.04 -9.65 -12.31
N ILE A 539 6.02 -8.97 -12.94
CA ILE A 539 6.14 -8.94 -14.41
C ILE A 539 6.98 -10.11 -14.90
N ALA A 540 8.02 -10.50 -14.13
CA ALA A 540 9.06 -11.41 -14.60
C ALA A 540 8.92 -12.86 -14.13
N ASP A 541 8.04 -13.17 -13.18
CA ASP A 541 7.90 -14.51 -12.59
C ASP A 541 7.13 -15.50 -13.48
N GLY A 542 6.50 -15.03 -14.56
CA GLY A 542 5.71 -15.84 -15.48
C GLY A 542 4.34 -16.26 -14.93
N ILE A 543 3.89 -15.67 -13.82
CA ILE A 543 2.59 -15.91 -13.20
C ILE A 543 1.60 -14.83 -13.63
N VAL A 544 0.39 -15.21 -14.01
CA VAL A 544 -0.63 -14.26 -14.50
C VAL A 544 -1.09 -13.32 -13.37
N GLU A 545 -1.30 -13.85 -12.16
CA GLU A 545 -1.72 -13.03 -11.02
C GLU A 545 -0.49 -12.39 -10.34
N PRO A 546 -0.55 -11.08 -10.07
CA PRO A 546 0.56 -10.38 -9.43
C PRO A 546 0.78 -10.87 -7.99
N VAL A 547 1.94 -10.57 -7.44
CA VAL A 547 2.21 -10.74 -6.01
C VAL A 547 1.12 -10.04 -5.19
N PRO A 548 0.42 -10.75 -4.27
CA PRO A 548 -0.73 -10.20 -3.55
C PRO A 548 -0.33 -9.30 -2.38
N GLY A 549 -1.22 -8.37 -2.02
CA GLY A 549 -1.06 -7.52 -0.84
C GLY A 549 -0.22 -6.26 -1.08
N LEU A 550 0.02 -5.91 -2.33
CA LEU A 550 0.72 -4.69 -2.72
C LEU A 550 -0.28 -3.61 -3.11
N LEU A 551 -0.15 -2.42 -2.52
CA LEU A 551 -1.00 -1.28 -2.82
C LEU A 551 -0.46 -0.52 -4.04
N SER A 552 -1.25 -0.47 -5.11
CA SER A 552 -0.97 0.34 -6.29
C SER A 552 -1.14 1.84 -6.00
N GLY A 553 -0.37 2.67 -6.71
CA GLY A 553 -0.33 4.11 -6.56
C GLY A 553 -1.68 4.83 -6.65
N GLY A 554 -2.58 4.37 -7.53
CA GLY A 554 -3.89 4.99 -7.73
C GLY A 554 -3.89 6.15 -8.73
N PRO A 555 -5.05 6.82 -8.97
CA PRO A 555 -5.19 7.84 -9.99
C PRO A 555 -4.19 8.99 -9.85
N ASN A 556 -3.54 9.35 -10.98
CA ASN A 556 -2.56 10.42 -11.07
C ASN A 556 -2.66 11.15 -12.43
N PRO A 557 -3.25 12.36 -12.49
CA PRO A 557 -3.40 13.11 -13.74
C PRO A 557 -2.08 13.62 -14.32
N GLY A 558 -0.98 13.54 -13.57
CA GLY A 558 0.36 13.91 -14.04
C GLY A 558 0.88 12.98 -15.14
N GLN A 559 0.53 11.68 -15.12
CA GLN A 559 0.89 10.69 -16.14
C GLN A 559 2.38 10.80 -16.56
N GLN A 560 3.28 10.89 -15.58
CA GLN A 560 4.70 11.18 -15.79
C GLN A 560 5.44 10.08 -16.57
N ASP A 561 4.89 8.85 -16.55
CA ASP A 561 5.39 7.67 -17.25
C ASP A 561 5.11 7.68 -18.76
N LYS A 562 4.15 8.49 -19.20
CA LYS A 562 3.67 8.52 -20.60
C LYS A 562 3.23 7.13 -21.11
N CYS A 563 2.82 6.23 -20.20
CA CYS A 563 2.30 4.92 -20.55
C CYS A 563 1.03 5.08 -21.38
N GLU A 564 0.87 4.27 -22.41
CA GLU A 564 -0.34 4.27 -23.23
C GLU A 564 -1.51 3.61 -22.47
N GLY A 565 -2.74 3.96 -22.83
CA GLY A 565 -3.95 3.34 -22.27
C GLY A 565 -4.60 4.09 -21.12
N TYR A 566 -4.06 5.22 -20.67
CA TYR A 566 -4.81 6.10 -19.75
C TYR A 566 -6.16 6.52 -20.37
N PRO A 567 -7.29 6.35 -19.65
CA PRO A 567 -8.60 6.66 -20.23
C PRO A 567 -8.79 8.16 -20.51
N ASN A 568 -8.18 9.01 -19.69
CA ASN A 568 -8.24 10.47 -19.77
C ASN A 568 -7.27 11.10 -18.76
N LYS A 569 -7.34 12.44 -18.59
CA LYS A 569 -6.58 13.23 -17.60
C LYS A 569 -7.43 13.77 -16.45
N PHE A 570 -8.66 13.29 -16.28
CA PHE A 570 -9.45 13.67 -15.12
C PHE A 570 -8.83 13.10 -13.86
N ALA A 571 -8.75 13.94 -12.83
CA ALA A 571 -7.97 13.63 -11.63
C ALA A 571 -8.39 12.30 -10.98
N ASP A 572 -9.70 12.05 -10.87
CA ASP A 572 -10.28 10.87 -10.25
C ASP A 572 -10.26 9.60 -11.12
N GLU A 573 -9.97 9.72 -12.43
CA GLU A 573 -10.02 8.61 -13.40
C GLU A 573 -8.68 8.31 -14.07
N SER A 574 -7.66 9.12 -13.84
CA SER A 574 -6.35 8.99 -14.49
C SER A 574 -5.53 7.84 -13.91
N PHE A 575 -5.97 6.61 -14.22
CA PHE A 575 -5.36 5.35 -13.81
C PHE A 575 -5.38 4.35 -14.97
N VAL A 576 -4.30 3.63 -15.16
CA VAL A 576 -4.20 2.51 -16.10
C VAL A 576 -3.56 1.30 -15.43
N ASP A 577 -4.21 0.14 -15.53
CA ASP A 577 -3.67 -1.13 -15.04
C ASP A 577 -2.75 -1.73 -16.11
N ALA A 578 -1.53 -1.20 -16.18
CA ALA A 578 -0.50 -1.62 -17.12
C ALA A 578 0.88 -1.52 -16.46
N ASP A 579 1.75 -2.45 -16.76
CA ASP A 579 3.11 -2.56 -16.20
C ASP A 579 4.04 -1.40 -16.56
N CYS A 580 3.78 -0.69 -17.67
CA CYS A 580 4.50 0.53 -18.03
C CYS A 580 4.14 1.73 -17.14
N SER A 581 3.01 1.68 -16.43
CA SER A 581 2.56 2.82 -15.62
C SER A 581 3.18 2.85 -14.23
N TYR A 582 4.37 3.42 -14.10
CA TYR A 582 4.93 3.70 -12.79
C TYR A 582 4.30 4.91 -12.10
N ALA A 583 3.67 5.83 -12.84
CA ALA A 583 3.08 7.02 -12.25
C ALA A 583 1.73 6.77 -11.56
N SER A 584 0.94 5.75 -11.96
CA SER A 584 -0.34 5.42 -11.33
C SER A 584 -0.44 3.98 -10.82
N ASN A 585 0.36 3.06 -11.36
CA ASN A 585 0.23 1.62 -11.09
C ASN A 585 1.49 0.98 -10.48
N GLU A 586 2.48 1.76 -10.04
CA GLU A 586 3.58 1.24 -9.23
C GLU A 586 3.10 0.88 -7.82
N ILE A 587 3.86 0.04 -7.14
CA ILE A 587 3.72 -0.26 -5.72
C ILE A 587 4.91 0.34 -4.97
N ALA A 588 4.74 0.68 -3.69
CA ALA A 588 5.85 1.13 -2.87
C ALA A 588 5.62 0.83 -1.39
N ILE A 589 6.72 0.62 -0.64
CA ILE A 589 6.66 0.30 0.79
C ILE A 589 6.00 1.43 1.60
N ASN A 590 6.27 2.69 1.26
CA ASN A 590 5.70 3.86 1.93
C ASN A 590 4.22 4.12 1.58
N TRP A 591 3.69 3.46 0.56
CA TRP A 591 2.26 3.45 0.27
C TRP A 591 1.56 2.30 0.97
N ASN A 592 2.22 1.16 1.04
CA ASN A 592 1.70 -0.05 1.69
C ASN A 592 1.59 0.13 3.22
N ALA A 593 2.53 0.82 3.86
CA ALA A 593 2.54 1.02 5.31
C ALA A 593 1.32 1.78 5.85
N PRO A 594 0.91 2.94 5.31
CA PRO A 594 -0.31 3.61 5.76
C PRO A 594 -1.57 2.81 5.45
N PHE A 595 -1.58 1.99 4.40
CA PHE A 595 -2.68 1.06 4.14
C PHE A 595 -2.77 -0.04 5.21
N VAL A 596 -1.64 -0.64 5.61
CA VAL A 596 -1.59 -1.58 6.74
C VAL A 596 -2.13 -0.92 8.00
N TYR A 597 -1.71 0.32 8.27
CA TYR A 597 -2.22 1.05 9.43
C TYR A 597 -3.74 1.22 9.38
N LEU A 598 -4.28 1.74 8.27
CA LEU A 598 -5.71 1.99 8.10
C LEU A 598 -6.53 0.70 8.24
N ALA A 599 -6.17 -0.36 7.52
CA ALA A 599 -6.89 -1.63 7.53
C ALA A 599 -6.84 -2.31 8.91
N ALA A 600 -5.67 -2.35 9.55
CA ALA A 600 -5.50 -2.92 10.89
C ALA A 600 -6.25 -2.13 11.97
N ALA A 601 -6.21 -0.80 11.91
CA ALA A 601 -6.90 0.06 12.87
C ALA A 601 -8.43 -0.13 12.79
N ILE A 602 -8.98 -0.15 11.58
CA ILE A 602 -10.41 -0.40 11.35
C ILE A 602 -10.79 -1.78 11.87
N GLU A 603 -10.02 -2.82 11.54
CA GLU A 603 -10.26 -4.19 11.99
C GLU A 603 -10.23 -4.28 13.53
N ALA A 604 -9.19 -3.72 14.16
CA ALA A 604 -9.03 -3.73 15.62
C ALA A 604 -10.14 -2.95 16.35
N LEU A 605 -10.73 -1.94 15.73
CA LEU A 605 -11.79 -1.10 16.31
C LEU A 605 -13.20 -1.62 16.01
N SER A 606 -13.39 -2.39 14.93
CA SER A 606 -14.69 -2.96 14.53
C SER A 606 -14.96 -4.35 15.12
N SER A 607 -13.93 -5.04 15.61
CA SER A 607 -14.03 -6.39 16.20
C SER A 607 -14.39 -6.40 17.69
N LYS A 608 -14.81 -5.26 18.27
CA LYS A 608 -15.16 -5.13 19.69
C LYS A 608 -16.65 -5.14 19.91
#